data_ac94eac6fe20f985729d108bd58e18fa
#
_entry.id   ac94eac6fe20f985729d108bd58e18fa
#
_cell.length_a   1.000
_cell.length_b   1.000
_cell.length_c   1.000
_cell.angle_alpha   90.00
_cell.angle_beta   90.00
_cell.angle_gamma   90.00
#
_symmetry.space_group_name_H-M   'P 1'
#
loop_
_entity.id
_entity.type
_entity.pdbx_description
1 polymer ?
#
loop_
_entity_poly.entity_id
_entity_poly.type
_entity_poly.pdbx_seq_one_letter_code
_entity_poly.pdbx_strand_id
1 'polypeptide(L)'
;AHDAPKISAKTGLNVEEVLEAIVHKIPAPKGDPKAPLQALIFDSVYDSYKGVIIFCRVMEGTVKKGTPIRMMATGAEEEVVEVGYFGAGQFIPCDELAAGMVGYITASIKNVRDTRVGDTVTDSSNPCAAPLPGYKKVTPMVYCGLYPADGAKYNDLRDALEKLQLNDASLFYEPETSVALGFGFRCGFLGLLHLEIIQERLEREY
;
A
#
# COMPACT_ATOMS: atom_id res chain seq x y z
N ALA A 1 -26.84 -13.66 5.55
CA ALA A 1 -26.23 -14.97 5.80
C ALA A 1 -27.19 -16.17 5.51
N HIS A 2 -28.52 -15.93 5.53
CA HIS A 2 -29.49 -17.02 5.28
C HIS A 2 -29.42 -17.57 3.84
N ASP A 3 -29.06 -16.75 2.87
CA ASP A 3 -29.02 -17.09 1.44
C ASP A 3 -27.62 -17.46 0.94
N ALA A 4 -26.65 -17.61 1.85
CA ALA A 4 -25.29 -18.00 1.46
C ALA A 4 -25.22 -19.50 1.14
N PRO A 5 -24.59 -19.90 0.03
CA PRO A 5 -24.39 -21.32 -0.28
C PRO A 5 -23.61 -22.01 0.83
N LYS A 6 -24.08 -23.19 1.25
CA LYS A 6 -23.37 -24.02 2.24
C LYS A 6 -22.32 -24.86 1.52
N ILE A 7 -21.05 -24.66 1.81
CA ILE A 7 -19.96 -25.30 1.11
C ILE A 7 -19.10 -26.21 2.01
N SER A 8 -18.34 -27.09 1.35
CA SER A 8 -17.25 -27.81 1.97
C SER A 8 -15.96 -27.57 1.18
N ALA A 9 -15.03 -26.81 1.72
CA ALA A 9 -13.72 -26.58 1.08
C ALA A 9 -12.93 -27.90 0.89
N LYS A 10 -13.10 -28.86 1.81
CA LYS A 10 -12.42 -30.17 1.77
C LYS A 10 -12.86 -31.03 0.59
N THR A 11 -14.14 -31.02 0.25
CA THR A 11 -14.74 -31.89 -0.79
C THR A 11 -15.06 -31.13 -2.09
N GLY A 12 -14.95 -29.80 -2.11
CA GLY A 12 -15.38 -28.95 -3.22
C GLY A 12 -16.90 -28.79 -3.36
N LEU A 13 -17.67 -29.34 -2.40
CA LEU A 13 -19.13 -29.29 -2.47
C LEU A 13 -19.63 -27.83 -2.55
N ASN A 14 -20.48 -27.52 -3.54
CA ASN A 14 -21.15 -26.24 -3.78
C ASN A 14 -20.17 -25.03 -3.91
N VAL A 15 -18.90 -25.23 -4.16
CA VAL A 15 -17.94 -24.11 -4.39
C VAL A 15 -18.32 -23.35 -5.65
N GLU A 16 -18.77 -24.04 -6.70
CA GLU A 16 -19.23 -23.45 -7.95
C GLU A 16 -20.42 -22.52 -7.75
N GLU A 17 -21.35 -22.87 -6.85
CA GLU A 17 -22.50 -22.00 -6.50
C GLU A 17 -22.06 -20.66 -5.87
N VAL A 18 -20.93 -20.66 -5.12
CA VAL A 18 -20.36 -19.43 -4.58
C VAL A 18 -19.79 -18.56 -5.69
N LEU A 19 -19.07 -19.15 -6.65
CA LEU A 19 -18.51 -18.43 -7.80
C LEU A 19 -19.62 -17.82 -8.65
N GLU A 20 -20.67 -18.57 -8.94
CA GLU A 20 -21.84 -18.06 -9.64
C GLU A 20 -22.56 -16.95 -8.85
N ALA A 21 -22.71 -17.11 -7.54
CA ALA A 21 -23.29 -16.06 -6.69
C ALA A 21 -22.45 -14.77 -6.69
N ILE A 22 -21.12 -14.86 -6.77
CA ILE A 22 -20.23 -13.70 -6.93
C ILE A 22 -20.52 -12.97 -8.23
N VAL A 23 -20.54 -13.71 -9.35
CA VAL A 23 -20.82 -13.14 -10.69
C VAL A 23 -22.19 -12.44 -10.75
N HIS A 24 -23.22 -13.05 -10.16
CA HIS A 24 -24.59 -12.53 -10.27
C HIS A 24 -24.95 -11.49 -9.21
N LYS A 25 -24.34 -11.51 -8.01
CA LYS A 25 -24.74 -10.66 -6.89
C LYS A 25 -23.79 -9.48 -6.64
N ILE A 26 -22.52 -9.57 -7.07
CA ILE A 26 -21.57 -8.49 -6.88
C ILE A 26 -21.55 -7.61 -8.15
N PRO A 27 -21.89 -6.31 -8.05
CA PRO A 27 -21.87 -5.44 -9.21
C PRO A 27 -20.44 -5.23 -9.71
N ALA A 28 -20.28 -5.13 -11.02
CA ALA A 28 -19.00 -4.77 -11.63
C ALA A 28 -18.49 -3.42 -11.12
N PRO A 29 -17.16 -3.20 -11.09
CA PRO A 29 -16.57 -1.89 -10.76
C PRO A 29 -17.16 -0.80 -11.67
N LYS A 30 -17.37 0.38 -11.08
CA LYS A 30 -17.79 1.57 -11.82
C LYS A 30 -16.55 2.41 -12.14
N GLY A 31 -16.62 3.22 -13.17
CA GLY A 31 -15.58 4.17 -13.55
C GLY A 31 -15.56 4.41 -15.06
N ASP A 32 -15.04 5.57 -15.49
CA ASP A 32 -14.86 5.91 -16.89
C ASP A 32 -13.36 5.85 -17.24
N PRO A 33 -12.92 4.92 -18.10
CA PRO A 33 -11.52 4.84 -18.54
C PRO A 33 -11.00 6.08 -19.27
N LYS A 34 -11.89 6.97 -19.73
CA LYS A 34 -11.54 8.22 -20.44
C LYS A 34 -11.51 9.45 -19.54
N ALA A 35 -11.96 9.32 -18.29
CA ALA A 35 -11.88 10.40 -17.31
C ALA A 35 -10.42 10.70 -16.91
N PRO A 36 -10.13 11.85 -16.27
CA PRO A 36 -8.84 12.09 -15.65
C PRO A 36 -8.48 10.99 -14.65
N LEU A 37 -7.23 10.55 -14.67
CA LEU A 37 -6.75 9.45 -13.82
C LEU A 37 -6.98 9.73 -12.32
N GLN A 38 -7.63 8.81 -11.66
CA GLN A 38 -7.73 8.71 -10.21
C GLN A 38 -7.46 7.27 -9.75
N ALA A 39 -6.28 7.01 -9.20
CA ALA A 39 -5.95 5.71 -8.64
C ALA A 39 -5.66 5.83 -7.14
N LEU A 40 -6.31 5.02 -6.32
CA LEU A 40 -6.13 4.99 -4.87
C LEU A 40 -5.00 4.03 -4.51
N ILE A 41 -3.99 4.52 -3.81
CA ILE A 41 -2.93 3.68 -3.24
C ILE A 41 -3.49 2.96 -2.01
N PHE A 42 -3.50 1.63 -2.03
CA PHE A 42 -3.95 0.85 -0.87
C PHE A 42 -2.79 0.11 -0.17
N ASP A 43 -1.65 -0.06 -0.85
CA ASP A 43 -0.43 -0.62 -0.28
C ASP A 43 0.78 -0.19 -1.12
N SER A 44 1.99 -0.41 -0.60
CA SER A 44 3.23 -0.26 -1.36
C SER A 44 4.34 -1.08 -0.74
N VAL A 45 5.30 -1.49 -1.56
CA VAL A 45 6.48 -2.22 -1.11
C VAL A 45 7.73 -1.58 -1.68
N TYR A 46 8.82 -1.69 -0.95
CA TYR A 46 10.12 -1.22 -1.42
C TYR A 46 10.91 -2.39 -2.02
N ASP A 47 11.30 -2.23 -3.27
CA ASP A 47 12.21 -3.14 -3.96
C ASP A 47 13.54 -2.43 -4.20
N SER A 48 14.66 -3.10 -3.91
CA SER A 48 16.00 -2.49 -4.02
C SER A 48 16.39 -2.13 -5.46
N TYR A 49 15.76 -2.74 -6.46
CA TYR A 49 16.03 -2.51 -7.89
C TYR A 49 15.01 -1.60 -8.55
N LYS A 50 13.73 -1.80 -8.24
CA LYS A 50 12.61 -1.05 -8.84
C LYS A 50 12.21 0.20 -8.06
N GLY A 51 12.72 0.39 -6.83
CA GLY A 51 12.27 1.43 -5.91
C GLY A 51 10.91 1.09 -5.28
N VAL A 52 10.09 2.09 -5.01
CA VAL A 52 8.75 1.88 -4.47
C VAL A 52 7.84 1.32 -5.55
N ILE A 53 7.24 0.18 -5.28
CA ILE A 53 6.16 -0.42 -6.09
C ILE A 53 4.84 -0.05 -5.42
N ILE A 54 4.02 0.73 -6.11
CA ILE A 54 2.72 1.20 -5.63
C ILE A 54 1.66 0.17 -5.99
N PHE A 55 0.86 -0.26 -5.02
CA PHE A 55 -0.33 -1.07 -5.24
C PHE A 55 -1.55 -0.17 -5.23
N CYS A 56 -2.28 -0.16 -6.33
CA CYS A 56 -3.38 0.77 -6.48
C CYS A 56 -4.63 0.14 -7.10
N ARG A 57 -5.76 0.79 -6.82
CA ARG A 57 -7.01 0.57 -7.54
C ARG A 57 -7.31 1.80 -8.38
N VAL A 58 -7.43 1.61 -9.69
CA VAL A 58 -7.84 2.66 -10.61
C VAL A 58 -9.36 2.85 -10.47
N MET A 59 -9.77 4.04 -10.05
CA MET A 59 -11.18 4.40 -9.88
C MET A 59 -11.73 5.05 -11.14
N GLU A 60 -10.95 5.95 -11.74
CA GLU A 60 -11.27 6.67 -12.99
C GLU A 60 -10.01 6.76 -13.85
N GLY A 61 -10.21 6.86 -15.15
CA GLY A 61 -9.13 7.03 -16.12
C GLY A 61 -8.37 5.75 -16.43
N THR A 62 -7.19 5.94 -17.02
CA THR A 62 -6.28 4.86 -17.43
C THR A 62 -4.84 5.30 -17.18
N VAL A 63 -4.02 4.39 -16.67
CA VAL A 63 -2.57 4.59 -16.50
C VAL A 63 -1.81 3.52 -17.29
N LYS A 64 -0.73 3.92 -17.95
CA LYS A 64 0.14 3.06 -18.75
C LYS A 64 1.60 3.48 -18.63
N LYS A 65 2.51 2.68 -19.13
CA LYS A 65 3.93 3.05 -19.23
C LYS A 65 4.10 4.40 -19.93
N GLY A 66 4.95 5.27 -19.37
CA GLY A 66 5.22 6.61 -19.87
C GLY A 66 4.19 7.67 -19.43
N THR A 67 3.16 7.31 -18.67
CA THR A 67 2.23 8.29 -18.10
C THR A 67 2.96 9.11 -17.02
N PRO A 68 2.99 10.47 -17.12
CA PRO A 68 3.51 11.31 -16.07
C PRO A 68 2.49 11.33 -14.92
N ILE A 69 2.86 10.82 -13.77
CA ILE A 69 1.97 10.75 -12.61
C ILE A 69 2.38 11.72 -11.52
N ARG A 70 1.40 12.15 -10.72
CA ARG A 70 1.59 12.95 -9.51
C ARG A 70 0.84 12.35 -8.34
N MET A 71 1.53 12.24 -7.21
CA MET A 71 0.95 11.92 -5.91
C MET A 71 0.27 13.17 -5.36
N MET A 72 -1.03 13.14 -5.11
CA MET A 72 -1.76 14.35 -4.75
C MET A 72 -1.48 14.85 -3.32
N ALA A 73 -1.15 13.96 -2.38
CA ALA A 73 -0.84 14.33 -1.00
C ALA A 73 0.58 14.86 -0.81
N THR A 74 1.56 14.31 -1.52
CA THR A 74 2.98 14.69 -1.39
C THR A 74 3.42 15.69 -2.46
N GLY A 75 2.73 15.73 -3.61
CA GLY A 75 3.09 16.52 -4.76
C GLY A 75 4.24 15.94 -5.58
N ALA A 76 4.75 14.76 -5.24
CA ALA A 76 5.82 14.10 -5.99
C ALA A 76 5.35 13.73 -7.40
N GLU A 77 6.17 13.99 -8.39
CA GLU A 77 5.91 13.69 -9.80
C GLU A 77 6.95 12.72 -10.33
N GLU A 78 6.50 11.70 -11.04
CA GLU A 78 7.34 10.67 -11.64
C GLU A 78 6.73 10.16 -12.94
N GLU A 79 7.52 9.47 -13.76
CA GLU A 79 7.05 8.80 -14.96
C GLU A 79 6.87 7.31 -14.72
N VAL A 80 5.73 6.74 -15.14
CA VAL A 80 5.44 5.32 -15.02
C VAL A 80 6.39 4.50 -15.90
N VAL A 81 7.13 3.61 -15.26
CA VAL A 81 8.05 2.67 -15.92
C VAL A 81 7.33 1.39 -16.36
N GLU A 82 6.49 0.86 -15.48
CA GLU A 82 5.75 -0.39 -15.70
C GLU A 82 4.43 -0.35 -14.94
N VAL A 83 3.40 -0.93 -15.52
CA VAL A 83 2.12 -1.26 -14.86
C VAL A 83 1.82 -2.74 -15.03
N GLY A 84 1.05 -3.29 -14.11
CA GLY A 84 0.66 -4.69 -14.19
C GLY A 84 -0.35 -5.07 -13.11
N TYR A 85 -0.76 -6.32 -13.13
CA TYR A 85 -1.71 -6.88 -12.17
C TYR A 85 -1.09 -8.06 -11.40
N PHE A 86 -1.79 -8.50 -10.35
CA PHE A 86 -1.30 -9.55 -9.48
C PHE A 86 -1.72 -10.92 -9.99
N GLY A 87 -0.76 -11.79 -10.23
CA GLY A 87 -0.96 -13.23 -10.44
C GLY A 87 -0.76 -14.01 -9.14
N ALA A 88 -0.86 -15.32 -9.20
CA ALA A 88 -0.58 -16.19 -8.07
C ALA A 88 0.93 -16.16 -7.74
N GLY A 89 1.30 -15.38 -6.75
CA GLY A 89 2.69 -15.24 -6.28
C GLY A 89 3.63 -14.49 -7.22
N GLN A 90 3.12 -13.76 -8.22
CA GLN A 90 3.94 -13.00 -9.18
C GLN A 90 3.26 -11.73 -9.67
N PHE A 91 4.05 -10.77 -10.10
CA PHE A 91 3.59 -9.58 -10.83
C PHE A 91 3.53 -9.89 -12.32
N ILE A 92 2.41 -9.56 -12.96
CA ILE A 92 2.19 -9.77 -14.39
C ILE A 92 2.10 -8.40 -15.06
N PRO A 93 3.12 -7.98 -15.83
CA PRO A 93 3.07 -6.73 -16.58
C PRO A 93 1.92 -6.72 -17.58
N CYS A 94 1.34 -5.54 -17.81
CA CYS A 94 0.32 -5.32 -18.82
C CYS A 94 0.52 -3.98 -19.53
N ASP A 95 -0.24 -3.73 -20.59
CA ASP A 95 -0.11 -2.50 -21.37
C ASP A 95 -0.68 -1.29 -20.61
N GLU A 96 -1.78 -1.49 -19.89
CA GLU A 96 -2.46 -0.44 -19.13
C GLU A 96 -3.30 -0.99 -17.96
N LEU A 97 -3.57 -0.12 -16.99
CA LEU A 97 -4.58 -0.32 -15.95
C LEU A 97 -5.68 0.72 -16.15
N ALA A 98 -6.88 0.26 -16.44
CA ALA A 98 -8.06 1.09 -16.64
C ALA A 98 -8.97 1.13 -15.41
N ALA A 99 -9.94 2.05 -15.41
CA ALA A 99 -10.94 2.19 -14.35
C ALA A 99 -11.56 0.84 -13.95
N GLY A 100 -11.60 0.56 -12.67
CA GLY A 100 -12.07 -0.69 -12.06
C GLY A 100 -10.98 -1.74 -11.83
N MET A 101 -9.80 -1.61 -12.45
CA MET A 101 -8.70 -2.57 -12.27
C MET A 101 -7.93 -2.31 -10.97
N VAL A 102 -7.41 -3.39 -10.41
CA VAL A 102 -6.46 -3.40 -9.30
C VAL A 102 -5.13 -3.93 -9.82
N GLY A 103 -4.04 -3.23 -9.51
CA GLY A 103 -2.73 -3.61 -9.98
C GLY A 103 -1.61 -2.83 -9.30
N TYR A 104 -0.45 -2.85 -9.94
CA TYR A 104 0.73 -2.14 -9.45
C TYR A 104 1.28 -1.15 -10.48
N ILE A 105 1.96 -0.15 -9.97
CA ILE A 105 2.68 0.87 -10.74
C ILE A 105 4.12 0.92 -10.22
N THR A 106 5.10 0.91 -11.13
CA THR A 106 6.48 1.27 -10.81
C THR A 106 6.84 2.57 -11.53
N ALA A 107 7.47 3.49 -10.82
CA ALA A 107 7.85 4.80 -11.35
C ALA A 107 9.25 5.24 -10.87
N SER A 108 10.13 4.27 -10.53
CA SER A 108 11.48 4.52 -10.04
C SER A 108 11.56 5.46 -8.83
N ILE A 109 10.53 5.49 -8.01
CA ILE A 109 10.44 6.32 -6.82
C ILE A 109 11.47 5.80 -5.81
N LYS A 110 12.47 6.63 -5.50
CA LYS A 110 13.57 6.27 -4.59
C LYS A 110 13.28 6.65 -3.15
N ASN A 111 12.55 7.75 -2.96
CA ASN A 111 12.23 8.24 -1.63
C ASN A 111 10.89 7.65 -1.18
N VAL A 112 10.92 6.80 -0.18
CA VAL A 112 9.74 6.14 0.37
C VAL A 112 8.69 7.12 0.91
N ARG A 113 9.11 8.34 1.27
CA ARG A 113 8.20 9.39 1.78
C ARG A 113 7.33 10.03 0.70
N ASP A 114 7.66 9.82 -0.57
CA ASP A 114 6.93 10.39 -1.70
C ASP A 114 5.63 9.63 -2.00
N THR A 115 5.47 8.44 -1.40
CA THR A 115 4.24 7.64 -1.51
C THR A 115 3.63 7.40 -0.14
N ARG A 116 2.29 7.41 -0.08
CA ARG A 116 1.54 7.12 1.15
C ARG A 116 0.31 6.29 0.83
N VAL A 117 0.06 5.30 1.66
CA VAL A 117 -1.21 4.56 1.61
C VAL A 117 -2.38 5.51 1.84
N GLY A 118 -3.40 5.44 0.99
CA GLY A 118 -4.54 6.35 0.99
C GLY A 118 -4.37 7.60 0.12
N ASP A 119 -3.20 7.80 -0.50
CA ASP A 119 -3.00 8.89 -1.47
C ASP A 119 -3.64 8.56 -2.81
N THR A 120 -3.86 9.59 -3.60
CA THR A 120 -4.39 9.52 -4.96
C THR A 120 -3.28 9.78 -5.97
N VAL A 121 -3.12 8.87 -6.90
CA VAL A 121 -2.28 9.07 -8.10
C VAL A 121 -3.14 9.64 -9.21
N THR A 122 -2.65 10.72 -9.85
CA THR A 122 -3.29 11.33 -11.00
C THR A 122 -2.28 11.53 -12.14
N ASP A 123 -2.76 11.74 -13.37
CA ASP A 123 -1.92 12.15 -14.49
C ASP A 123 -1.54 13.63 -14.32
N SER A 124 -0.24 13.96 -14.26
CA SER A 124 0.21 15.34 -14.05
C SER A 124 -0.09 16.25 -15.26
N SER A 125 -0.25 15.69 -16.45
CA SER A 125 -0.61 16.43 -17.65
C SER A 125 -2.12 16.71 -17.77
N ASN A 126 -2.95 15.90 -17.13
CA ASN A 126 -4.42 16.06 -17.04
C ASN A 126 -4.92 15.66 -15.63
N PRO A 127 -4.60 16.48 -14.62
CA PRO A 127 -4.87 16.11 -13.24
C PRO A 127 -6.37 16.10 -12.92
N CYS A 128 -6.78 15.17 -12.07
CA CYS A 128 -8.14 15.15 -11.53
C CYS A 128 -8.39 16.35 -10.61
N ALA A 129 -9.65 16.76 -10.50
CA ALA A 129 -10.03 17.97 -9.76
C ALA A 129 -9.85 17.86 -8.23
N ALA A 130 -9.97 16.67 -7.68
CA ALA A 130 -9.86 16.42 -6.25
C ALA A 130 -9.31 15.02 -5.97
N PRO A 131 -8.59 14.83 -4.85
CA PRO A 131 -8.16 13.51 -4.43
C PRO A 131 -9.36 12.64 -4.02
N LEU A 132 -9.21 11.34 -4.14
CA LEU A 132 -10.13 10.37 -3.59
C LEU A 132 -10.16 10.49 -2.05
N PRO A 133 -11.30 10.17 -1.40
CA PRO A 133 -11.32 10.04 0.05
C PRO A 133 -10.38 8.91 0.46
N GLY A 134 -9.26 9.28 1.07
CA GLY A 134 -8.25 8.34 1.57
C GLY A 134 -8.73 7.57 2.81
N TYR A 135 -7.85 6.73 3.34
CA TYR A 135 -8.12 6.03 4.59
C TYR A 135 -8.09 7.00 5.78
N LYS A 136 -8.95 6.76 6.77
CA LYS A 136 -8.93 7.53 8.01
C LYS A 136 -7.62 7.31 8.74
N LYS A 137 -6.96 8.39 9.16
CA LYS A 137 -5.84 8.29 10.09
C LYS A 137 -6.32 7.65 11.38
N VAL A 138 -5.65 6.59 11.78
CA VAL A 138 -5.90 5.91 13.05
C VAL A 138 -4.96 6.51 14.10
N THR A 139 -5.49 6.81 15.28
CA THR A 139 -4.68 7.32 16.40
C THR A 139 -4.06 6.15 17.14
N PRO A 140 -2.75 6.14 17.36
CA PRO A 140 -2.11 5.11 18.17
C PRO A 140 -2.68 5.06 19.59
N MET A 141 -2.82 3.85 20.13
CA MET A 141 -3.31 3.63 21.50
C MET A 141 -2.22 3.17 22.47
N VAL A 142 -1.13 2.61 21.95
CA VAL A 142 0.01 2.13 22.72
C VAL A 142 1.26 2.80 22.19
N TYR A 143 2.10 3.30 23.09
CA TYR A 143 3.39 3.88 22.74
C TYR A 143 4.51 3.14 23.45
N CYS A 144 5.61 2.87 22.76
CA CYS A 144 6.85 2.42 23.36
C CYS A 144 8.07 2.95 22.61
N GLY A 145 9.21 3.00 23.30
CA GLY A 145 10.51 3.29 22.69
C GLY A 145 11.10 2.06 22.02
N LEU A 146 11.55 2.21 20.77
CA LEU A 146 12.37 1.21 20.07
C LEU A 146 13.78 1.75 19.96
N TYR A 147 14.74 0.93 20.39
CA TYR A 147 16.18 1.27 20.38
C TYR A 147 16.95 0.21 19.65
N PRO A 148 18.02 0.58 18.92
CA PRO A 148 18.86 -0.41 18.26
C PRO A 148 19.44 -1.39 19.30
N ALA A 149 19.46 -2.69 18.97
CA ALA A 149 20.17 -3.67 19.75
C ALA A 149 21.69 -3.47 19.64
N ASP A 150 22.46 -4.14 20.50
CA ASP A 150 23.92 -4.08 20.50
C ASP A 150 24.48 -4.41 19.11
N GLY A 151 25.27 -3.48 18.53
CA GLY A 151 25.86 -3.60 17.20
C GLY A 151 25.03 -3.07 16.04
N ALA A 152 23.73 -2.79 16.21
CA ALA A 152 22.92 -2.12 15.21
C ALA A 152 23.07 -0.59 15.27
N LYS A 153 22.85 0.07 14.14
CA LYS A 153 22.97 1.53 14.04
C LYS A 153 21.61 2.20 14.07
N TYR A 154 21.55 3.38 14.68
CA TYR A 154 20.37 4.23 14.68
C TYR A 154 19.78 4.46 13.27
N ASN A 155 20.66 4.66 12.28
CA ASN A 155 20.23 4.88 10.90
C ASN A 155 19.57 3.63 10.28
N ASP A 156 20.05 2.43 10.62
CA ASP A 156 19.51 1.18 10.10
C ASP A 156 18.07 0.97 10.64
N LEU A 157 17.84 1.25 11.93
CA LEU A 157 16.51 1.22 12.53
C LEU A 157 15.57 2.28 11.91
N ARG A 158 16.09 3.49 11.65
CA ARG A 158 15.30 4.53 10.97
C ARG A 158 14.84 4.07 9.58
N ASP A 159 15.77 3.57 8.78
CA ASP A 159 15.50 3.14 7.40
C ASP A 159 14.55 1.93 7.38
N ALA A 160 14.65 1.04 8.37
CA ALA A 160 13.71 -0.06 8.55
C ALA A 160 12.28 0.44 8.87
N LEU A 161 12.15 1.38 9.83
CA LEU A 161 10.85 1.98 10.18
C LEU A 161 10.23 2.75 9.01
N GLU A 162 11.03 3.47 8.22
CA GLU A 162 10.56 4.14 7.01
C GLU A 162 10.00 3.15 5.98
N LYS A 163 10.67 2.03 5.76
CA LYS A 163 10.20 0.97 4.84
C LYS A 163 8.96 0.27 5.36
N LEU A 164 8.88 -0.02 6.67
CA LEU A 164 7.69 -0.61 7.28
C LEU A 164 6.47 0.29 7.16
N GLN A 165 6.65 1.62 7.29
CA GLN A 165 5.56 2.58 7.17
C GLN A 165 4.92 2.62 5.77
N LEU A 166 5.60 2.11 4.73
CA LEU A 166 5.03 1.99 3.39
C LEU A 166 3.82 1.05 3.35
N ASN A 167 3.88 -0.07 4.05
CA ASN A 167 2.76 -1.04 4.13
C ASN A 167 1.98 -0.99 5.43
N ASP A 168 2.40 -0.18 6.39
CA ASP A 168 1.66 0.04 7.62
C ASP A 168 1.46 1.53 7.89
N ALA A 169 0.41 2.10 7.28
CA ALA A 169 0.05 3.50 7.45
C ALA A 169 -0.36 3.86 8.88
N SER A 170 -0.58 2.88 9.75
CA SER A 170 -0.92 3.08 11.16
C SER A 170 0.31 3.17 12.07
N LEU A 171 1.49 2.76 11.57
CA LEU A 171 2.75 2.91 12.28
C LEU A 171 3.13 4.40 12.38
N PHE A 172 3.18 4.88 13.59
CA PHE A 172 3.69 6.22 13.92
C PHE A 172 5.05 6.08 14.60
N TYR A 173 6.02 6.94 14.24
CA TYR A 173 7.28 7.03 14.97
C TYR A 173 7.87 8.43 14.90
N GLU A 174 8.56 8.80 15.96
CA GLU A 174 9.32 10.05 16.09
C GLU A 174 10.65 9.80 16.81
N PRO A 175 11.71 10.56 16.51
CA PRO A 175 12.98 10.42 17.22
C PRO A 175 12.82 10.60 18.72
N GLU A 176 13.49 9.74 19.49
CA GLU A 176 13.53 9.81 20.95
C GLU A 176 14.95 9.55 21.45
N THR A 177 15.28 10.13 22.59
CA THR A 177 16.58 9.91 23.24
C THR A 177 16.35 9.45 24.67
N SER A 178 16.97 8.33 25.02
CA SER A 178 17.02 7.81 26.39
C SER A 178 18.41 7.99 26.98
N VAL A 179 18.49 8.38 28.24
CA VAL A 179 19.78 8.50 28.96
C VAL A 179 20.45 7.12 29.10
N ALA A 180 19.68 6.05 29.22
CA ALA A 180 20.21 4.70 29.41
C ALA A 180 20.45 3.96 28.08
N LEU A 181 19.62 4.19 27.04
CA LEU A 181 19.62 3.41 25.79
C LEU A 181 20.11 4.21 24.57
N GLY A 182 20.40 5.51 24.73
CA GLY A 182 20.86 6.36 23.63
C GLY A 182 19.74 6.81 22.70
N PHE A 183 20.06 6.91 21.41
CA PHE A 183 19.13 7.36 20.37
C PHE A 183 18.24 6.21 19.88
N GLY A 184 16.95 6.48 19.77
CA GLY A 184 15.95 5.55 19.29
C GLY A 184 14.73 6.28 18.74
N PHE A 185 13.59 5.60 18.72
CA PHE A 185 12.32 6.13 18.24
C PHE A 185 11.20 5.81 19.21
N ARG A 186 10.39 6.83 19.51
CA ARG A 186 9.10 6.63 20.13
C ARG A 186 8.11 6.20 19.07
N CYS A 187 7.62 4.98 19.17
CA CYS A 187 6.68 4.41 18.22
C CYS A 187 5.28 4.30 18.79
N GLY A 188 4.28 4.55 17.95
CA GLY A 188 2.87 4.45 18.31
C GLY A 188 2.20 3.31 17.55
N PHE A 189 1.42 2.49 18.25
CA PHE A 189 0.80 1.27 17.76
C PHE A 189 -0.71 1.26 18.05
N LEU A 190 -1.48 0.52 17.26
CA LEU A 190 -2.93 0.33 17.45
C LEU A 190 -3.26 -0.49 18.71
N GLY A 191 -2.31 -1.29 19.18
CA GLY A 191 -2.43 -2.15 20.34
C GLY A 191 -1.20 -3.04 20.49
N LEU A 192 -1.21 -3.90 21.52
CA LEU A 192 -0.07 -4.78 21.82
C LEU A 192 0.23 -5.78 20.69
N LEU A 193 -0.80 -6.35 20.06
CA LEU A 193 -0.61 -7.25 18.92
C LEU A 193 0.06 -6.56 17.73
N HIS A 194 -0.32 -5.31 17.46
CA HIS A 194 0.34 -4.52 16.40
C HIS A 194 1.82 -4.27 16.74
N LEU A 195 2.13 -3.97 18.00
CA LEU A 195 3.50 -3.80 18.46
C LEU A 195 4.31 -5.09 18.26
N GLU A 196 3.77 -6.25 18.67
CA GLU A 196 4.44 -7.55 18.51
C GLU A 196 4.72 -7.88 17.03
N ILE A 197 3.74 -7.61 16.14
CA ILE A 197 3.91 -7.81 14.69
C ILE A 197 5.01 -6.91 14.12
N ILE A 198 5.03 -5.62 14.47
CA ILE A 198 6.06 -4.69 14.00
C ILE A 198 7.43 -5.08 14.53
N GLN A 199 7.54 -5.48 15.79
CA GLN A 199 8.79 -5.94 16.37
C GLN A 199 9.30 -7.20 15.64
N GLU A 200 8.46 -8.21 15.46
CA GLU A 200 8.83 -9.43 14.74
C GLU A 200 9.25 -9.14 13.29
N ARG A 201 8.59 -8.22 12.62
CA ARG A 201 8.97 -7.81 11.26
C ARG A 201 10.33 -7.09 11.24
N LEU A 202 10.60 -6.20 12.19
CA LEU A 202 11.91 -5.56 12.31
C LEU A 202 13.02 -6.58 12.51
N GLU A 203 12.82 -7.60 13.35
CA GLU A 203 13.80 -8.64 13.62
C GLU A 203 14.02 -9.60 12.43
N ARG A 204 13.02 -9.81 11.58
CA ARG A 204 13.07 -10.79 10.47
C ARG A 204 13.43 -10.19 9.14
N GLU A 205 13.02 -8.96 8.87
CA GLU A 205 13.13 -8.34 7.53
C GLU A 205 14.31 -7.36 7.44
N TYR A 206 14.81 -6.89 8.59
CA TYR A 206 15.85 -5.85 8.68
C TYR A 206 16.91 -6.16 9.74
#